data_66d9220ca32898e9e9201a3064d814c2
#
_entry.id   66d9220ca32898e9e9201a3064d814c2
#
_cell.length_a   1.000
_cell.length_b   1.000
_cell.length_c   1.000
_cell.angle_alpha   90.00
_cell.angle_beta   90.00
_cell.angle_gamma   90.00
#
_symmetry.space_group_name_H-M   'P 1'
#
loop_
_entity.id
_entity.type
_entity.pdbx_description
1 polymer ?
#
loop_
_entity_poly.entity_id
_entity_poly.type
_entity_poly.pdbx_seq_one_letter_code
_entity_poly.pdbx_strand_id
1 'polypeptide(L)'
;MPPPFQPISGVFPAKPAILAGIKCPSACQLRQNVRMHPRKRLSAALLLALMAVMSSLHAADSAIVIDTAERFIRQQTSGQAGQVSIRMGKLDLDRLPPCEAHEAYSPPGTRFVGKTYIGVRCLAPNPWSVLVPSHISITTDYVTSSRPLRAGHTVGPDDLRLLTGDLANLPTGVVVDPQAALGKTLRNSVGTGQPLRSDQLLAPLLVRQGQTVRVISQGTGFSASAEGRALNNAAEGQLAQVRMSSGQTVSGIVRADGSVEISF
;
A
#
# COMPACT_ATOMS: atom_id res chain seq x y z
N MET A 1 -3.69 -41.16 -4.51
CA MET A 1 -5.12 -41.38 -4.21
C MET A 1 -5.31 -41.18 -2.71
N PRO A 2 -5.90 -40.07 -2.24
CA PRO A 2 -6.38 -39.96 -0.86
C PRO A 2 -7.89 -40.32 -0.80
N PRO A 3 -8.38 -40.83 0.35
CA PRO A 3 -9.75 -41.32 0.50
C PRO A 3 -10.77 -40.16 0.67
N PRO A 4 -12.06 -40.42 0.42
CA PRO A 4 -13.12 -39.42 0.42
C PRO A 4 -13.61 -39.10 1.83
N PHE A 5 -13.89 -37.82 2.07
CA PHE A 5 -14.55 -37.31 3.28
C PHE A 5 -16.02 -37.73 3.31
N GLN A 6 -16.45 -38.34 4.42
CA GLN A 6 -17.87 -38.59 4.75
C GLN A 6 -18.44 -37.45 5.57
N PRO A 7 -19.70 -37.02 5.34
CA PRO A 7 -20.37 -36.01 6.18
C PRO A 7 -21.01 -36.69 7.42
N ILE A 8 -20.75 -36.10 8.59
CA ILE A 8 -21.37 -36.50 9.85
C ILE A 8 -22.69 -35.74 10.01
N SER A 9 -23.80 -36.44 9.84
CA SER A 9 -25.14 -35.95 10.18
C SER A 9 -25.40 -36.18 11.66
N GLY A 10 -25.38 -35.12 12.47
CA GLY A 10 -25.81 -35.14 13.86
C GLY A 10 -27.23 -34.55 13.99
N VAL A 11 -28.19 -35.41 14.06
CA VAL A 11 -29.60 -35.08 14.40
C VAL A 11 -29.71 -34.99 15.92
N PHE A 12 -30.07 -33.82 16.47
CA PHE A 12 -30.50 -33.68 17.88
C PHE A 12 -32.01 -33.70 17.98
N PRO A 13 -32.59 -34.53 18.87
CA PRO A 13 -34.03 -34.57 19.07
C PRO A 13 -34.49 -33.47 20.06
N ALA A 14 -35.53 -32.77 19.71
CA ALA A 14 -36.28 -31.84 20.56
C ALA A 14 -37.10 -32.63 21.62
N LYS A 15 -36.98 -32.19 22.89
CA LYS A 15 -37.91 -32.60 23.95
C LYS A 15 -38.92 -31.50 24.20
N PRO A 16 -40.23 -31.82 24.36
CA PRO A 16 -41.25 -30.86 24.75
C PRO A 16 -41.28 -30.66 26.27
N ALA A 17 -41.34 -29.42 26.72
CA ALA A 17 -41.52 -29.05 28.12
C ALA A 17 -43.02 -29.02 28.44
N ILE A 18 -43.36 -29.72 29.49
CA ILE A 18 -44.72 -29.85 30.10
C ILE A 18 -45.03 -28.59 30.87
N LEU A 19 -46.19 -28.01 30.59
CA LEU A 19 -46.86 -26.97 31.36
C LEU A 19 -47.35 -27.53 32.71
N ALA A 20 -46.90 -26.93 33.81
CA ALA A 20 -47.53 -27.04 35.11
C ALA A 20 -47.84 -25.64 35.63
N GLY A 21 -49.12 -25.39 35.84
CA GLY A 21 -49.69 -24.11 36.25
C GLY A 21 -49.37 -23.80 37.72
N ILE A 22 -49.05 -22.54 37.94
CA ILE A 22 -49.02 -21.93 39.28
C ILE A 22 -50.05 -20.79 39.31
N LYS A 23 -51.13 -21.03 40.05
CA LYS A 23 -52.15 -20.03 40.41
C LYS A 23 -51.55 -18.94 41.28
N CYS A 24 -51.70 -17.69 40.87
CA CYS A 24 -51.47 -16.54 41.73
C CYS A 24 -52.64 -16.37 42.69
N PRO A 25 -52.42 -16.22 43.99
CA PRO A 25 -53.44 -15.62 44.90
C PRO A 25 -53.34 -14.12 44.88
N SER A 26 -54.49 -13.52 44.89
CA SER A 26 -54.81 -12.09 44.94
C SER A 26 -54.17 -11.35 46.13
N ALA A 27 -53.91 -10.09 45.90
CA ALA A 27 -53.75 -9.02 46.87
C ALA A 27 -52.43 -8.94 47.67
N CYS A 28 -51.51 -8.13 47.15
CA CYS A 28 -50.74 -7.23 47.98
C CYS A 28 -50.37 -5.96 47.21
N GLN A 29 -51.32 -5.00 47.19
CA GLN A 29 -51.03 -3.63 46.78
C GLN A 29 -50.24 -2.94 47.91
N LEU A 30 -48.91 -3.02 47.84
CA LEU A 30 -48.07 -2.08 48.58
C LEU A 30 -47.64 -0.96 47.62
N ARG A 31 -48.51 0.09 47.55
CA ARG A 31 -48.12 1.39 47.08
C ARG A 31 -47.05 1.96 48.03
N GLN A 32 -45.81 1.67 47.80
CA GLN A 32 -44.72 2.48 48.36
C GLN A 32 -44.59 3.74 47.53
N ASN A 33 -45.31 4.79 47.96
CA ASN A 33 -45.04 6.17 47.56
C ASN A 33 -43.70 6.59 48.15
N VAL A 34 -42.59 6.24 47.47
CA VAL A 34 -41.28 6.82 47.73
C VAL A 34 -41.33 8.25 47.16
N ARG A 35 -41.77 9.20 47.98
CA ARG A 35 -41.55 10.63 47.74
C ARG A 35 -40.06 10.88 47.76
N MET A 36 -39.38 10.67 46.63
CA MET A 36 -38.00 11.12 46.44
C MET A 36 -37.99 12.65 46.47
N HIS A 37 -37.29 13.20 47.47
CA HIS A 37 -37.10 14.65 47.61
C HIS A 37 -36.49 15.20 46.30
N PRO A 38 -36.97 16.37 45.80
CA PRO A 38 -36.53 16.95 44.53
C PRO A 38 -35.02 17.18 44.48
N ARG A 39 -34.35 17.39 45.62
CA ARG A 39 -32.88 17.53 45.70
C ARG A 39 -32.11 16.28 45.28
N LYS A 40 -32.65 15.05 45.52
CA LYS A 40 -32.00 13.80 45.08
C LYS A 40 -32.15 13.52 43.58
N ARG A 41 -33.19 14.05 42.93
CA ARG A 41 -33.38 13.94 41.46
C ARG A 41 -32.46 14.87 40.70
N LEU A 42 -32.18 16.07 41.24
CA LEU A 42 -31.24 17.00 40.64
C LEU A 42 -29.80 16.46 40.67
N SER A 43 -29.35 15.83 41.77
CA SER A 43 -28.00 15.27 41.86
C SER A 43 -27.81 14.03 40.99
N ALA A 44 -28.84 13.19 40.81
CA ALA A 44 -28.77 12.04 39.92
C ALA A 44 -28.73 12.46 38.43
N ALA A 45 -29.51 13.49 38.05
CA ALA A 45 -29.48 14.04 36.69
C ALA A 45 -28.15 14.73 36.36
N LEU A 46 -27.54 15.43 37.34
CA LEU A 46 -26.25 16.07 37.19
C LEU A 46 -25.10 15.04 37.02
N LEU A 47 -25.14 13.94 37.78
CA LEU A 47 -24.19 12.83 37.67
C LEU A 47 -24.30 12.10 36.33
N LEU A 48 -25.53 11.88 35.83
CA LEU A 48 -25.76 11.28 34.49
C LEU A 48 -25.29 12.20 33.37
N ALA A 49 -25.50 13.51 33.47
CA ALA A 49 -24.98 14.49 32.51
C ALA A 49 -23.45 14.57 32.50
N LEU A 50 -22.81 14.47 33.68
CA LEU A 50 -21.34 14.49 33.80
C LEU A 50 -20.70 13.22 33.19
N MET A 51 -21.35 12.06 33.35
CA MET A 51 -20.89 10.82 32.71
C MET A 51 -21.02 10.84 31.16
N ALA A 52 -22.07 11.50 30.64
CA ALA A 52 -22.24 11.64 29.18
C ALA A 52 -21.21 12.56 28.54
N VAL A 53 -20.72 13.58 29.26
CA VAL A 53 -19.66 14.50 28.75
C VAL A 53 -18.30 13.82 28.70
N MET A 54 -17.99 12.93 29.63
CA MET A 54 -16.70 12.22 29.62
C MET A 54 -16.58 11.22 28.44
N SER A 55 -17.67 10.65 27.96
CA SER A 55 -17.66 9.72 26.84
C SER A 55 -17.37 10.39 25.49
N SER A 56 -17.60 11.68 25.35
CA SER A 56 -17.40 12.42 24.09
C SER A 56 -15.94 12.85 23.86
N LEU A 57 -15.11 12.94 24.89
CA LEU A 57 -13.72 13.36 24.75
C LEU A 57 -12.85 12.29 24.06
N HIS A 58 -13.06 11.00 24.33
CA HIS A 58 -12.27 9.92 23.74
C HIS A 58 -12.56 9.70 22.24
N ALA A 59 -13.78 9.99 21.79
CA ALA A 59 -14.13 9.88 20.38
C ALA A 59 -13.46 10.97 19.52
N ALA A 60 -13.14 12.12 20.09
CA ALA A 60 -12.48 13.21 19.40
C ALA A 60 -11.00 12.88 19.11
N ASP A 61 -10.29 12.25 20.04
CA ASP A 61 -8.87 11.91 19.86
C ASP A 61 -8.65 10.86 18.76
N SER A 62 -9.51 9.84 18.70
CA SER A 62 -9.42 8.82 17.65
C SER A 62 -9.71 9.39 16.25
N ALA A 63 -10.64 10.34 16.14
CA ALA A 63 -10.95 11.02 14.88
C ALA A 63 -9.78 11.87 14.37
N ILE A 64 -9.08 12.57 15.27
CA ILE A 64 -7.91 13.40 14.92
C ILE A 64 -6.75 12.51 14.43
N VAL A 65 -6.49 11.40 15.09
CA VAL A 65 -5.44 10.46 14.69
C VAL A 65 -5.73 9.85 13.31
N ILE A 66 -6.99 9.44 13.08
CA ILE A 66 -7.43 8.90 11.78
C ILE A 66 -7.32 9.97 10.69
N ASP A 67 -7.78 11.19 10.92
CA ASP A 67 -7.68 12.31 9.97
C ASP A 67 -6.23 12.65 9.63
N THR A 68 -5.34 12.64 10.63
CA THR A 68 -3.91 12.90 10.43
C THR A 68 -3.27 11.82 9.54
N ALA A 69 -3.60 10.54 9.77
CA ALA A 69 -3.14 9.44 8.93
C ALA A 69 -3.72 9.53 7.50
N GLU A 70 -5.00 9.86 7.36
CA GLU A 70 -5.65 9.99 6.05
C GLU A 70 -5.06 11.14 5.22
N ARG A 71 -4.86 12.32 5.82
CA ARG A 71 -4.20 13.45 5.17
C ARG A 71 -2.79 13.10 4.70
N PHE A 72 -2.04 12.37 5.52
CA PHE A 72 -0.71 11.89 5.16
C PHE A 72 -0.77 10.94 3.94
N ILE A 73 -1.70 9.97 3.92
CA ILE A 73 -1.88 9.07 2.76
C ILE A 73 -2.22 9.88 1.51
N ARG A 74 -3.16 10.84 1.59
CA ARG A 74 -3.54 11.69 0.45
C ARG A 74 -2.34 12.47 -0.09
N GLN A 75 -1.49 12.99 0.78
CA GLN A 75 -0.27 13.68 0.37
C GLN A 75 0.70 12.75 -0.35
N GLN A 76 0.92 11.53 0.16
CA GLN A 76 1.82 10.55 -0.44
C GLN A 76 1.30 9.99 -1.77
N THR A 77 0.01 10.00 -1.98
CA THR A 77 -0.64 9.48 -3.20
C THR A 77 -1.03 10.56 -4.21
N SER A 78 -0.80 11.86 -3.90
CA SER A 78 -1.24 12.99 -4.73
C SER A 78 -0.64 13.02 -6.14
N GLY A 79 0.53 12.40 -6.35
CA GLY A 79 1.20 12.32 -7.65
C GLY A 79 0.88 11.05 -8.45
N GLN A 80 0.03 10.17 -7.94
CA GLN A 80 -0.29 8.92 -8.62
C GLN A 80 -1.44 9.12 -9.62
N ALA A 81 -1.30 8.56 -10.82
CA ALA A 81 -2.38 8.53 -11.79
C ALA A 81 -3.51 7.61 -11.31
N GLY A 82 -4.77 8.07 -11.41
CA GLY A 82 -5.93 7.28 -11.06
C GLY A 82 -6.76 7.85 -9.91
N GLN A 83 -7.82 7.12 -9.57
CA GLN A 83 -8.75 7.49 -8.50
C GLN A 83 -8.34 6.78 -7.20
N VAL A 84 -7.95 7.56 -6.19
CA VAL A 84 -7.55 7.06 -4.88
C VAL A 84 -8.74 7.01 -3.94
N SER A 85 -8.99 5.84 -3.34
CA SER A 85 -9.98 5.63 -2.28
C SER A 85 -9.27 5.09 -1.04
N ILE A 86 -9.51 5.72 0.10
CA ILE A 86 -8.88 5.37 1.37
C ILE A 86 -9.96 4.91 2.34
N ARG A 87 -9.77 3.74 2.94
CA ARG A 87 -10.59 3.24 4.03
C ARG A 87 -9.73 3.05 5.26
N MET A 88 -10.06 3.78 6.32
CA MET A 88 -9.38 3.68 7.60
C MET A 88 -10.01 2.58 8.44
N GLY A 89 -9.19 1.80 9.12
CA GLY A 89 -9.65 0.79 10.06
C GLY A 89 -10.00 1.37 11.41
N LYS A 90 -10.61 0.54 12.26
CA LYS A 90 -10.91 0.93 13.63
C LYS A 90 -9.63 1.06 14.45
N LEU A 91 -9.60 2.07 15.31
CA LEU A 91 -8.51 2.37 16.22
C LEU A 91 -9.06 2.49 17.64
N ASP A 92 -8.42 1.81 18.57
CA ASP A 92 -8.71 1.88 19.99
C ASP A 92 -7.58 2.66 20.67
N LEU A 93 -7.92 3.82 21.22
CA LEU A 93 -7.00 4.72 21.93
C LEU A 93 -7.30 4.85 23.42
N ASP A 94 -8.23 4.05 23.98
CA ASP A 94 -8.76 4.19 25.34
C ASP A 94 -7.67 4.13 26.44
N ARG A 95 -6.51 3.57 26.09
CA ARG A 95 -5.37 3.40 27.02
C ARG A 95 -4.26 4.41 26.83
N LEU A 96 -4.39 5.31 25.86
CA LEU A 96 -3.35 6.29 25.55
C LEU A 96 -3.65 7.63 26.22
N PRO A 97 -2.61 8.34 26.66
CA PRO A 97 -2.78 9.67 27.23
C PRO A 97 -3.21 10.67 26.14
N PRO A 98 -3.88 11.77 26.50
CA PRO A 98 -4.23 12.85 25.58
C PRO A 98 -3.00 13.41 24.84
N CYS A 99 -3.22 13.83 23.60
CA CYS A 99 -2.18 14.36 22.73
C CYS A 99 -2.56 15.70 22.10
N GLU A 100 -1.67 16.67 22.16
CA GLU A 100 -1.85 18.00 21.58
C GLU A 100 -1.24 18.14 20.17
N ALA A 101 -0.21 17.34 19.86
CA ALA A 101 0.49 17.40 18.58
C ALA A 101 0.72 16.02 17.99
N HIS A 102 0.08 15.76 16.85
CA HIS A 102 0.15 14.50 16.14
C HIS A 102 1.00 14.61 14.88
N GLU A 103 1.81 13.60 14.61
CA GLU A 103 2.60 13.49 13.39
C GLU A 103 2.41 12.10 12.77
N ALA A 104 2.06 12.06 11.48
CA ALA A 104 2.00 10.81 10.74
C ALA A 104 3.34 10.49 10.07
N TYR A 105 3.69 9.20 10.03
CA TYR A 105 4.91 8.71 9.38
C TYR A 105 4.68 7.35 8.71
N SER A 106 5.54 7.03 7.74
CA SER A 106 5.57 5.71 7.10
C SER A 106 6.49 4.76 7.86
N PRO A 107 5.98 3.68 8.45
CA PRO A 107 6.83 2.58 8.91
C PRO A 107 7.70 2.01 7.77
N PRO A 108 8.88 1.43 8.07
CA PRO A 108 9.69 0.78 7.04
C PRO A 108 8.90 -0.28 6.28
N GLY A 109 9.02 -0.28 4.94
CA GLY A 109 8.30 -1.21 4.09
C GLY A 109 6.84 -0.86 3.79
N THR A 110 6.36 0.30 4.22
CA THR A 110 5.00 0.78 3.92
C THR A 110 4.81 0.91 2.40
N ARG A 111 3.71 0.36 1.91
CA ARG A 111 3.25 0.52 0.54
C ARG A 111 1.95 1.32 0.55
N PHE A 112 1.86 2.35 -0.29
CA PHE A 112 0.66 3.18 -0.41
C PHE A 112 -0.37 2.60 -1.39
N VAL A 113 -0.52 1.27 -1.38
CA VAL A 113 -1.55 0.53 -2.12
C VAL A 113 -1.89 -0.76 -1.41
N GLY A 114 -3.19 -1.11 -1.36
CA GLY A 114 -3.70 -2.28 -0.64
C GLY A 114 -3.77 -2.08 0.87
N LYS A 115 -3.71 -3.17 1.63
CA LYS A 115 -3.71 -3.15 3.10
C LYS A 115 -2.34 -2.69 3.61
N THR A 116 -2.34 -1.67 4.46
CA THR A 116 -1.12 -1.08 5.02
C THR A 116 -1.37 -0.49 6.40
N TYR A 117 -0.30 -0.08 7.07
CA TYR A 117 -0.35 0.60 8.35
C TYR A 117 0.38 1.94 8.24
N ILE A 118 -0.24 2.99 8.75
CA ILE A 118 0.37 4.31 8.88
C ILE A 118 0.65 4.56 10.35
N GLY A 119 1.88 4.93 10.67
CA GLY A 119 2.24 5.32 12.02
C GLY A 119 1.74 6.71 12.31
N VAL A 120 1.13 6.92 13.49
CA VAL A 120 0.86 8.24 14.05
C VAL A 120 1.49 8.29 15.42
N ARG A 121 2.29 9.32 15.66
CA ARG A 121 2.92 9.56 16.96
C ARG A 121 2.45 10.86 17.56
N CYS A 122 2.31 10.85 18.88
CA CYS A 122 2.14 12.03 19.69
C CYS A 122 3.53 12.64 19.99
N LEU A 123 3.64 13.94 19.83
CA LEU A 123 4.88 14.69 20.12
C LEU A 123 4.83 15.33 21.51
N ALA A 124 3.64 15.72 22.00
CA ALA A 124 3.46 16.41 23.27
C ALA A 124 2.04 16.22 23.81
N PRO A 125 1.82 16.25 25.15
CA PRO A 125 2.82 16.33 26.22
C PRO A 125 3.47 14.96 26.53
N ASN A 126 2.78 13.83 26.26
CA ASN A 126 3.23 12.48 26.57
C ASN A 126 3.44 11.69 25.28
N PRO A 127 4.68 11.42 24.86
CA PRO A 127 4.96 10.72 23.62
C PRO A 127 4.40 9.27 23.60
N TRP A 128 3.67 8.94 22.54
CA TRP A 128 3.23 7.59 22.22
C TRP A 128 3.17 7.40 20.71
N SER A 129 3.03 6.18 20.22
CA SER A 129 2.89 5.86 18.80
C SER A 129 1.92 4.72 18.60
N VAL A 130 1.10 4.84 17.55
CA VAL A 130 0.13 3.82 17.13
C VAL A 130 0.23 3.55 15.64
N LEU A 131 -0.18 2.35 15.23
CA LEU A 131 -0.30 1.97 13.83
C LEU A 131 -1.77 1.98 13.44
N VAL A 132 -2.13 2.87 12.53
CA VAL A 132 -3.49 3.01 12.01
C VAL A 132 -3.65 2.08 10.81
N PRO A 133 -4.50 1.04 10.91
CA PRO A 133 -4.75 0.15 9.80
C PRO A 133 -5.49 0.90 8.69
N SER A 134 -5.02 0.77 7.46
CA SER A 134 -5.54 1.49 6.31
C SER A 134 -5.63 0.57 5.10
N HIS A 135 -6.62 0.79 4.25
CA HIS A 135 -6.73 0.13 2.95
C HIS A 135 -6.83 1.19 1.86
N ILE A 136 -5.82 1.21 1.00
CA ILE A 136 -5.68 2.19 -0.09
C ILE A 136 -5.95 1.50 -1.41
N SER A 137 -6.99 1.92 -2.10
CA SER A 137 -7.44 1.44 -3.41
C SER A 137 -7.12 2.50 -4.44
N ILE A 138 -6.42 2.13 -5.51
CA ILE A 138 -6.07 3.05 -6.60
C ILE A 138 -6.60 2.44 -7.89
N THR A 139 -7.70 3.00 -8.39
CA THR A 139 -8.27 2.59 -9.66
C THR A 139 -7.63 3.39 -10.78
N THR A 140 -6.92 2.70 -11.66
CA THR A 140 -6.24 3.30 -12.82
C THR A 140 -6.14 2.31 -13.97
N ASP A 141 -5.74 2.80 -15.13
CA ASP A 141 -5.40 1.94 -16.25
C ASP A 141 -4.05 1.27 -16.00
N TYR A 142 -3.96 0.00 -16.38
CA TYR A 142 -2.74 -0.79 -16.29
C TYR A 142 -2.54 -1.61 -17.56
N VAL A 143 -1.28 -1.96 -17.81
CA VAL A 143 -0.87 -2.64 -19.04
C VAL A 143 -1.00 -4.14 -18.90
N THR A 144 -1.67 -4.77 -19.89
CA THR A 144 -1.79 -6.22 -20.04
C THR A 144 -1.30 -6.64 -21.41
N SER A 145 -0.99 -7.93 -21.57
CA SER A 145 -0.67 -8.47 -22.90
C SER A 145 -1.95 -8.69 -23.72
N SER A 146 -1.93 -8.28 -24.98
CA SER A 146 -3.02 -8.49 -25.94
C SER A 146 -3.08 -9.96 -26.45
N ARG A 147 -1.95 -10.65 -26.46
CA ARG A 147 -1.73 -12.02 -26.94
C ARG A 147 -0.71 -12.76 -26.08
N PRO A 148 -0.52 -14.07 -26.21
CA PRO A 148 0.54 -14.79 -25.50
C PRO A 148 1.91 -14.30 -25.98
N LEU A 149 2.77 -13.89 -25.07
CA LEU A 149 4.13 -13.42 -25.33
C LEU A 149 5.13 -14.40 -24.74
N ARG A 150 6.17 -14.75 -25.49
CA ARG A 150 7.23 -15.67 -25.04
C ARG A 150 8.35 -14.91 -24.33
N ALA A 151 9.10 -15.60 -23.48
CA ALA A 151 10.36 -15.09 -22.98
C ALA A 151 11.32 -14.71 -24.13
N GLY A 152 12.05 -13.61 -23.99
CA GLY A 152 12.92 -13.07 -25.04
C GLY A 152 12.20 -12.23 -26.10
N HIS A 153 10.86 -12.13 -26.08
CA HIS A 153 10.10 -11.27 -26.98
C HIS A 153 10.30 -9.80 -26.62
N THR A 154 10.58 -8.96 -27.64
CA THR A 154 10.63 -7.51 -27.48
C THR A 154 9.21 -6.93 -27.61
N VAL A 155 8.76 -6.24 -26.59
CA VAL A 155 7.39 -5.73 -26.49
C VAL A 155 7.16 -4.60 -27.48
N GLY A 156 6.21 -4.79 -28.39
CA GLY A 156 5.73 -3.80 -29.35
C GLY A 156 4.38 -3.18 -28.92
N PRO A 157 3.92 -2.13 -29.63
CA PRO A 157 2.64 -1.48 -29.33
C PRO A 157 1.44 -2.42 -29.47
N ASP A 158 1.44 -3.34 -30.45
CA ASP A 158 0.35 -4.30 -30.67
C ASP A 158 0.28 -5.42 -29.64
N ASP A 159 1.33 -5.57 -28.82
CA ASP A 159 1.40 -6.56 -27.76
C ASP A 159 0.68 -6.08 -26.48
N LEU A 160 0.36 -4.80 -26.40
CA LEU A 160 -0.14 -4.14 -25.22
C LEU A 160 -1.64 -3.86 -25.31
N ARG A 161 -2.30 -4.01 -24.17
CA ARG A 161 -3.70 -3.60 -23.96
C ARG A 161 -3.84 -2.93 -22.61
N LEU A 162 -4.57 -1.82 -22.55
CA LEU A 162 -4.93 -1.18 -21.30
C LEU A 162 -6.23 -1.78 -20.76
N LEU A 163 -6.23 -2.06 -19.47
CA LEU A 163 -7.44 -2.42 -18.70
C LEU A 163 -7.47 -1.53 -17.46
N THR A 164 -8.67 -1.12 -17.08
CA THR A 164 -8.89 -0.36 -15.85
C THR A 164 -9.11 -1.31 -14.69
N GLY A 165 -8.47 -1.07 -13.56
CA GLY A 165 -8.64 -1.90 -12.36
C GLY A 165 -8.00 -1.28 -11.12
N ASP A 166 -8.29 -1.93 -9.98
CA ASP A 166 -7.72 -1.51 -8.69
C ASP A 166 -6.36 -2.17 -8.47
N LEU A 167 -5.32 -1.36 -8.37
CA LEU A 167 -3.94 -1.79 -8.11
C LEU A 167 -3.79 -2.58 -6.80
N ALA A 168 -4.70 -2.40 -5.83
CA ALA A 168 -4.69 -3.16 -4.59
C ALA A 168 -4.94 -4.67 -4.80
N ASN A 169 -5.62 -5.02 -5.89
CA ASN A 169 -5.96 -6.39 -6.25
C ASN A 169 -5.03 -6.99 -7.32
N LEU A 170 -4.06 -6.20 -7.79
CA LEU A 170 -3.10 -6.61 -8.82
C LEU A 170 -1.75 -6.99 -8.22
N PRO A 171 -0.95 -7.81 -8.92
CA PRO A 171 0.40 -8.13 -8.50
C PRO A 171 1.27 -6.87 -8.33
N THR A 172 2.24 -6.93 -7.42
CA THR A 172 3.19 -5.83 -7.22
C THR A 172 3.99 -5.55 -8.48
N GLY A 173 4.21 -4.25 -8.76
CA GLY A 173 5.05 -3.82 -9.88
C GLY A 173 4.34 -3.86 -11.23
N VAL A 174 3.01 -3.90 -11.26
CA VAL A 174 2.23 -3.78 -12.50
C VAL A 174 2.56 -2.46 -13.20
N VAL A 175 2.77 -2.55 -14.49
CA VAL A 175 3.07 -1.39 -15.35
C VAL A 175 1.78 -0.64 -15.65
N VAL A 176 1.75 0.65 -15.34
CA VAL A 176 0.61 1.54 -15.61
C VAL A 176 0.82 2.39 -16.86
N ASP A 177 2.07 2.68 -17.21
CA ASP A 177 2.42 3.43 -18.40
C ASP A 177 2.89 2.48 -19.52
N PRO A 178 2.21 2.40 -20.68
CA PRO A 178 2.65 1.58 -21.81
C PRO A 178 4.06 1.90 -22.28
N GLN A 179 4.47 3.16 -22.21
CA GLN A 179 5.81 3.59 -22.64
C GLN A 179 6.92 2.90 -21.81
N ALA A 180 6.61 2.61 -20.55
CA ALA A 180 7.53 1.90 -19.67
C ALA A 180 7.77 0.44 -20.09
N ALA A 181 6.92 -0.14 -20.95
CA ALA A 181 7.05 -1.50 -21.45
C ALA A 181 7.60 -1.58 -22.88
N LEU A 182 7.35 -0.57 -23.71
CA LEU A 182 7.74 -0.58 -25.13
C LEU A 182 9.26 -0.72 -25.31
N GLY A 183 9.66 -1.56 -26.28
CA GLY A 183 11.07 -1.81 -26.62
C GLY A 183 11.83 -2.66 -25.60
N LYS A 184 11.23 -3.00 -24.46
CA LYS A 184 11.83 -3.89 -23.48
C LYS A 184 11.62 -5.36 -23.85
N THR A 185 12.50 -6.21 -23.37
CA THR A 185 12.45 -7.65 -23.62
C THR A 185 11.87 -8.39 -22.42
N LEU A 186 10.97 -9.32 -22.67
CA LEU A 186 10.37 -10.14 -21.61
C LEU A 186 11.37 -11.15 -21.05
N ARG A 187 11.53 -11.18 -19.74
CA ARG A 187 12.32 -12.20 -19.03
C ARG A 187 11.61 -13.56 -19.01
N ASN A 188 10.28 -13.54 -18.84
CA ASN A 188 9.43 -14.73 -18.73
C ASN A 188 8.26 -14.61 -19.70
N SER A 189 7.65 -15.74 -20.06
CA SER A 189 6.43 -15.75 -20.88
C SER A 189 5.26 -15.16 -20.13
N VAL A 190 4.38 -14.44 -20.84
CA VAL A 190 3.18 -13.78 -20.31
C VAL A 190 1.99 -14.25 -21.12
N GLY A 191 0.92 -14.70 -20.46
CA GLY A 191 -0.33 -15.12 -21.10
C GLY A 191 -1.20 -13.94 -21.52
N THR A 192 -2.14 -14.18 -22.44
CA THR A 192 -3.10 -13.15 -22.88
C THR A 192 -3.88 -12.56 -21.69
N GLY A 193 -4.00 -11.25 -21.64
CA GLY A 193 -4.74 -10.53 -20.59
C GLY A 193 -4.04 -10.49 -19.23
N GLN A 194 -2.85 -11.07 -19.11
CA GLN A 194 -2.07 -10.98 -17.87
C GLN A 194 -1.42 -9.58 -17.72
N PRO A 195 -1.44 -8.99 -16.51
CA PRO A 195 -0.74 -7.75 -16.24
C PRO A 195 0.75 -7.88 -16.49
N LEU A 196 1.33 -6.91 -17.20
CA LEU A 196 2.77 -6.78 -17.32
C LEU A 196 3.37 -6.18 -16.07
N ARG A 197 4.49 -6.73 -15.61
CA ARG A 197 5.18 -6.26 -14.40
C ARG A 197 6.58 -5.77 -14.75
N SER A 198 7.01 -4.74 -14.03
CA SER A 198 8.33 -4.13 -14.24
C SER A 198 9.50 -5.10 -14.06
N ASP A 199 9.37 -6.08 -13.14
CA ASP A 199 10.40 -7.10 -12.90
C ASP A 199 10.49 -8.17 -14.01
N GLN A 200 9.49 -8.26 -14.88
CA GLN A 200 9.49 -9.12 -16.07
C GLN A 200 10.12 -8.44 -17.30
N LEU A 201 10.35 -7.14 -17.24
CA LEU A 201 10.84 -6.33 -18.35
C LEU A 201 12.34 -6.04 -18.21
N LEU A 202 13.09 -6.45 -19.20
CA LEU A 202 14.51 -6.17 -19.31
C LEU A 202 14.71 -4.97 -20.27
N ALA A 203 15.45 -3.97 -19.84
CA ALA A 203 15.83 -2.87 -20.71
C ALA A 203 16.71 -3.40 -21.85
N PRO A 204 16.56 -2.85 -23.08
CA PRO A 204 17.41 -3.23 -24.19
C PRO A 204 18.87 -2.92 -23.88
N LEU A 205 19.75 -3.83 -24.28
CA LEU A 205 21.20 -3.61 -24.16
C LEU A 205 21.64 -2.62 -25.22
N LEU A 206 22.04 -1.42 -24.80
CA LEU A 206 22.58 -0.38 -25.67
C LEU A 206 24.08 -0.56 -25.90
N VAL A 207 24.79 -1.13 -24.93
CA VAL A 207 26.21 -1.46 -24.99
C VAL A 207 26.38 -2.96 -24.83
N ARG A 208 27.11 -3.58 -25.76
CA ARG A 208 27.45 -5.02 -25.73
C ARG A 208 28.93 -5.20 -25.46
N GLN A 209 29.27 -6.25 -24.74
CA GLN A 209 30.67 -6.63 -24.52
C GLN A 209 31.42 -6.75 -25.84
N GLY A 210 32.61 -6.14 -25.91
CA GLY A 210 33.44 -6.11 -27.12
C GLY A 210 33.08 -5.01 -28.12
N GLN A 211 31.96 -4.29 -27.94
CA GLN A 211 31.56 -3.18 -28.80
C GLN A 211 32.45 -1.96 -28.57
N THR A 212 32.80 -1.25 -29.66
CA THR A 212 33.40 0.09 -29.55
C THR A 212 32.33 1.10 -29.18
N VAL A 213 32.55 1.84 -28.13
CA VAL A 213 31.61 2.84 -27.57
C VAL A 213 32.32 4.18 -27.40
N ARG A 214 31.57 5.25 -27.54
CA ARG A 214 32.05 6.60 -27.23
C ARG A 214 31.95 6.83 -25.72
N VAL A 215 33.06 7.19 -25.12
CA VAL A 215 33.16 7.59 -23.72
C VAL A 215 33.19 9.10 -23.66
N ILE A 216 32.28 9.69 -22.89
CA ILE A 216 32.15 11.13 -22.73
C ILE A 216 32.49 11.48 -21.29
N SER A 217 33.36 12.44 -21.12
CA SER A 217 33.66 13.04 -19.82
C SER A 217 33.17 14.49 -19.83
N GLN A 218 32.36 14.86 -18.85
CA GLN A 218 31.88 16.22 -18.67
C GLN A 218 32.45 16.80 -17.38
N GLY A 219 33.08 17.96 -17.50
CA GLY A 219 33.56 18.76 -16.37
C GLY A 219 33.07 20.20 -16.49
N THR A 220 33.35 21.02 -15.47
CA THR A 220 32.97 22.43 -15.45
C THR A 220 33.66 23.19 -16.59
N GLY A 221 32.90 23.48 -17.66
CA GLY A 221 33.40 24.25 -18.81
C GLY A 221 34.12 23.46 -19.91
N PHE A 222 34.18 22.14 -19.84
CA PHE A 222 34.73 21.32 -20.91
C PHE A 222 33.98 20.00 -21.09
N SER A 223 34.01 19.48 -22.32
CA SER A 223 33.56 18.12 -22.64
C SER A 223 34.64 17.44 -23.48
N ALA A 224 35.05 16.28 -23.06
CA ALA A 224 36.00 15.44 -23.81
C ALA A 224 35.33 14.13 -24.22
N SER A 225 35.63 13.63 -25.41
CA SER A 225 35.16 12.34 -25.87
C SER A 225 36.31 11.50 -26.45
N ALA A 226 36.29 10.21 -26.15
CA ALA A 226 37.24 9.25 -26.69
C ALA A 226 36.52 7.94 -26.95
N GLU A 227 37.15 7.06 -27.77
CA GLU A 227 36.63 5.73 -28.04
C GLU A 227 37.28 4.69 -27.12
N GLY A 228 36.49 3.71 -26.73
CA GLY A 228 36.95 2.58 -25.94
C GLY A 228 36.14 1.32 -26.25
N ARG A 229 36.60 0.17 -25.77
CA ARG A 229 35.96 -1.11 -25.95
C ARG A 229 35.25 -1.55 -24.71
N ALA A 230 33.91 -1.79 -24.78
CA ALA A 230 33.11 -2.24 -23.67
C ALA A 230 33.56 -3.64 -23.17
N LEU A 231 33.68 -3.79 -21.85
CA LEU A 231 34.06 -5.03 -21.19
C LEU A 231 32.87 -5.84 -20.68
N ASN A 232 31.70 -5.20 -20.55
CA ASN A 232 30.45 -5.85 -20.12
C ASN A 232 29.26 -5.36 -20.96
N ASN A 233 28.14 -6.08 -20.86
CA ASN A 233 26.86 -5.64 -21.41
C ASN A 233 26.22 -4.61 -20.45
N ALA A 234 25.60 -3.58 -21.00
CA ALA A 234 24.87 -2.60 -20.18
C ALA A 234 23.68 -2.00 -20.96
N ALA A 235 22.59 -1.77 -20.25
CA ALA A 235 21.44 -1.01 -20.72
C ALA A 235 21.57 0.46 -20.32
N GLU A 236 20.65 1.30 -20.78
CA GLU A 236 20.56 2.70 -20.38
C GLU A 236 20.52 2.83 -18.84
N GLY A 237 21.29 3.78 -18.32
CA GLY A 237 21.40 4.03 -16.87
C GLY A 237 22.23 3.01 -16.10
N GLN A 238 22.75 1.95 -16.74
CA GLN A 238 23.61 0.96 -16.11
C GLN A 238 25.11 1.31 -16.25
N LEU A 239 25.89 0.76 -15.31
CA LEU A 239 27.33 0.92 -15.32
C LEU A 239 27.96 0.08 -16.41
N ALA A 240 28.69 0.71 -17.35
CA ALA A 240 29.54 0.06 -18.33
C ALA A 240 31.01 0.23 -17.96
N GLN A 241 31.80 -0.85 -18.08
CA GLN A 241 33.25 -0.81 -18.01
C GLN A 241 33.81 -0.76 -19.42
N VAL A 242 34.67 0.19 -19.68
CA VAL A 242 35.25 0.43 -21.01
C VAL A 242 36.75 0.46 -20.91
N ARG A 243 37.42 -0.32 -21.75
CA ARG A 243 38.88 -0.26 -21.93
C ARG A 243 39.23 0.76 -23.01
N MET A 244 39.94 1.79 -22.62
CA MET A 244 40.42 2.85 -23.52
C MET A 244 41.57 2.36 -24.36
N SER A 245 41.88 3.07 -25.44
CA SER A 245 43.06 2.79 -26.30
C SER A 245 44.39 2.89 -25.55
N SER A 246 44.45 3.66 -24.47
CA SER A 246 45.60 3.72 -23.56
C SER A 246 45.80 2.45 -22.72
N GLY A 247 44.87 1.50 -22.76
CA GLY A 247 44.85 0.31 -21.89
C GLY A 247 44.17 0.50 -20.56
N GLN A 248 43.85 1.74 -20.16
CA GLN A 248 43.18 2.06 -18.93
C GLN A 248 41.69 1.62 -19.00
N THR A 249 41.16 1.09 -17.90
CA THR A 249 39.73 0.76 -17.77
C THR A 249 39.05 1.88 -17.00
N VAL A 250 37.95 2.37 -17.56
CA VAL A 250 37.08 3.39 -16.95
C VAL A 250 35.68 2.82 -16.78
N SER A 251 34.95 3.34 -15.78
CA SER A 251 33.54 2.97 -15.53
C SER A 251 32.68 4.21 -15.69
N GLY A 252 31.56 4.06 -16.39
CA GLY A 252 30.61 5.16 -16.60
C GLY A 252 29.20 4.66 -16.81
N ILE A 253 28.26 5.58 -16.83
CA ILE A 253 26.83 5.30 -17.02
C ILE A 253 26.49 5.34 -18.51
N VAL A 254 25.76 4.33 -19.00
CA VAL A 254 25.27 4.27 -20.38
C VAL A 254 24.13 5.26 -20.56
N ARG A 255 24.24 6.11 -21.57
CA ARG A 255 23.19 7.06 -22.00
C ARG A 255 22.27 6.42 -23.06
N ALA A 256 21.13 7.05 -23.34
CA ALA A 256 20.14 6.62 -24.31
C ALA A 256 20.72 6.47 -25.74
N ASP A 257 21.76 7.25 -26.09
CA ASP A 257 22.46 7.20 -27.37
C ASP A 257 23.53 6.08 -27.48
N GLY A 258 23.67 5.27 -26.40
CA GLY A 258 24.70 4.22 -26.32
C GLY A 258 26.11 4.72 -25.98
N SER A 259 26.28 6.02 -25.69
CA SER A 259 27.53 6.54 -25.15
C SER A 259 27.66 6.22 -23.66
N VAL A 260 28.90 6.24 -23.16
CA VAL A 260 29.22 6.00 -21.74
C VAL A 260 29.74 7.29 -21.13
N GLU A 261 29.00 7.83 -20.15
CA GLU A 261 29.36 9.04 -19.45
C GLU A 261 30.14 8.73 -18.17
N ILE A 262 31.29 9.41 -18.02
CA ILE A 262 32.11 9.37 -16.81
C ILE A 262 31.98 10.70 -16.11
N SER A 263 31.62 10.65 -14.81
CA SER A 263 31.70 11.80 -13.89
C SER A 263 32.94 11.66 -13.02
N PHE A 264 33.66 12.75 -12.82
CA PHE A 264 34.83 12.85 -11.95
C PHE A 264 34.44 13.51 -10.63
#